data_2ffd77527efa2eb8da54d7529af64bc6
#
_entry.id   2ffd77527efa2eb8da54d7529af64bc6
#
_cell.length_a   1.000
_cell.length_b   1.000
_cell.length_c   1.000
_cell.angle_alpha   90.00
_cell.angle_beta   90.00
_cell.angle_gamma   90.00
#
_symmetry.space_group_name_H-M   'P 1'
#
loop_
_entity.id
_entity.type
_entity.pdbx_description
1 polymer ?
#
loop_
_entity_poly.entity_id
_entity_poly.type
_entity_poly.pdbx_seq_one_letter_code
_entity_poly.pdbx_strand_id
1 'polypeptide(L)'
;MSIPFSSRAVARCAAASMALAGIAAAAPPSSPGATQKALARESCDGLRRAVAHDQGGATSGPLFLTSYRPANAQGEPPFEPALAGAAFTYDNALAGIALLACGDRAAARRIGDAVVRAVAHDQTTPDGRVRNAYRAGPVTEEKPALPGRWDAGRKQWIADAYQVSTATGNVAWAALLLLNLHQAEPTPAYLATARRLLAWTEQNTRARNGPDGYNGGRHGWDNAQRAQTWKSTEHNLDIAMAAAWTARAVRAEGQPDAAEQRQARTALDFVGRMWNPSEQRFHIGTREDGATVSTEGSGLDAQLWPLLAAPEGSCAWVRSLDWVEKHHRSGAGYGFSREPDGIWTEGSAQAAATLVARKGAAPEALWQLLASQRAGNGLYYATPSARISTGLAIGPDSTGADFFYYRWPHLGATAWIALAATGFNPFTGKTAASEVPSCPA
;
A
#
# COMPACT_ATOMS: atom_id res chain seq x y z
N MET A 1 80.39 -20.80 -2.93
CA MET A 1 81.23 -20.80 -4.12
C MET A 1 80.61 -19.94 -5.16
N SER A 2 81.12 -18.70 -5.25
CA SER A 2 81.59 -18.02 -6.48
C SER A 2 80.53 -17.74 -7.59
N ILE A 3 79.96 -16.56 -7.64
CA ILE A 3 80.11 -15.36 -8.50
C ILE A 3 80.73 -15.60 -9.90
N PRO A 4 80.54 -14.87 -11.01
CA PRO A 4 79.73 -13.65 -11.28
C PRO A 4 79.25 -13.43 -12.76
N PHE A 5 78.65 -12.22 -13.04
CA PHE A 5 78.64 -11.35 -14.24
C PHE A 5 77.69 -11.75 -15.40
N SER A 6 77.07 -10.87 -16.15
CA SER A 6 77.17 -9.40 -16.37
C SER A 6 75.96 -8.88 -17.14
N SER A 7 75.68 -7.62 -16.89
CA SER A 7 74.94 -6.60 -17.61
C SER A 7 74.68 -6.70 -19.10
N ARG A 8 73.51 -6.34 -19.57
CA ARG A 8 73.31 -5.32 -20.66
C ARG A 8 71.92 -4.67 -20.58
N ALA A 9 71.96 -3.37 -20.44
CA ALA A 9 70.82 -2.49 -20.52
C ALA A 9 70.31 -2.41 -21.96
N VAL A 10 69.00 -2.53 -22.17
CA VAL A 10 68.31 -2.07 -23.39
C VAL A 10 67.18 -1.17 -22.97
N ALA A 11 67.36 0.12 -23.23
CA ALA A 11 66.33 1.13 -23.06
C ALA A 11 65.20 0.86 -24.06
N ARG A 12 64.01 0.66 -23.59
CA ARG A 12 62.79 0.75 -24.38
C ARG A 12 61.96 1.94 -23.93
N CYS A 13 61.79 2.93 -24.78
CA CYS A 13 60.85 4.02 -24.65
C CYS A 13 59.43 3.49 -24.45
N ALA A 14 58.87 3.71 -23.28
CA ALA A 14 57.46 3.49 -23.02
C ALA A 14 56.71 4.79 -23.41
N ALA A 15 55.94 4.72 -24.49
CA ALA A 15 54.97 5.74 -24.83
C ALA A 15 53.84 5.71 -23.76
N ALA A 16 53.73 6.77 -22.97
CA ALA A 16 52.66 6.95 -22.03
C ALA A 16 51.40 7.36 -22.79
N SER A 17 50.47 6.42 -22.97
CA SER A 17 49.11 6.74 -23.42
C SER A 17 48.37 7.37 -22.23
N MET A 18 48.19 8.67 -22.28
CA MET A 18 47.24 9.38 -21.36
C MET A 18 45.83 8.97 -21.74
N ALA A 19 45.23 8.08 -20.94
CA ALA A 19 43.80 7.86 -20.95
C ALA A 19 43.12 9.11 -20.34
N LEU A 20 42.49 9.90 -21.18
CA LEU A 20 41.54 10.93 -20.73
C LEU A 20 40.38 10.23 -20.05
N ALA A 21 40.40 10.14 -18.72
CA ALA A 21 39.22 9.84 -17.94
C ALA A 21 38.21 10.97 -18.12
N GLY A 22 37.19 10.72 -18.96
CA GLY A 22 36.07 11.61 -19.10
C GLY A 22 35.37 11.74 -17.75
N ILE A 23 35.49 12.91 -17.11
CA ILE A 23 34.67 13.29 -15.99
C ILE A 23 33.25 13.38 -16.52
N ALA A 24 32.43 12.37 -16.23
CA ALA A 24 30.99 12.44 -16.46
C ALA A 24 30.48 13.63 -15.62
N ALA A 25 30.14 14.72 -16.30
CA ALA A 25 29.50 15.85 -15.64
C ALA A 25 28.22 15.37 -14.95
N ALA A 26 28.16 15.51 -13.64
CA ALA A 26 26.92 15.26 -12.89
C ALA A 26 25.80 16.10 -13.52
N ALA A 27 24.67 15.47 -13.82
CA ALA A 27 23.52 16.21 -14.31
C ALA A 27 23.16 17.34 -13.34
N PRO A 28 22.82 18.54 -13.82
CA PRO A 28 22.44 19.64 -12.95
C PRO A 28 21.27 19.23 -12.06
N PRO A 29 21.21 19.69 -10.80
CA PRO A 29 20.10 19.37 -9.90
C PRO A 29 18.79 19.81 -10.58
N SER A 30 17.83 18.88 -10.63
CA SER A 30 16.49 19.15 -11.19
C SER A 30 15.83 20.30 -10.43
N SER A 31 15.12 21.17 -11.15
CA SER A 31 14.37 22.26 -10.53
C SER A 31 13.43 21.73 -9.45
N PRO A 32 13.27 22.41 -8.30
CA PRO A 32 12.33 21.97 -7.25
C PRO A 32 10.96 21.62 -7.84
N GLY A 33 10.46 20.43 -7.54
CA GLY A 33 9.21 19.89 -8.10
C GLY A 33 9.35 19.23 -9.49
N ALA A 34 10.50 19.26 -10.14
CA ALA A 34 10.69 18.57 -11.43
C ALA A 34 10.69 17.04 -11.25
N THR A 35 11.37 16.52 -10.22
CA THR A 35 11.38 15.09 -9.89
C THR A 35 9.98 14.61 -9.53
N GLN A 36 9.23 15.35 -8.72
CA GLN A 36 7.83 15.02 -8.38
C GLN A 36 6.96 14.93 -9.64
N LYS A 37 7.06 15.90 -10.56
CA LYS A 37 6.30 15.89 -11.82
C LYS A 37 6.70 14.73 -12.75
N ALA A 38 7.99 14.38 -12.79
CA ALA A 38 8.45 13.20 -13.52
C ALA A 38 7.90 11.91 -12.92
N LEU A 39 7.96 11.77 -11.59
CA LEU A 39 7.38 10.64 -10.86
C LEU A 39 5.87 10.48 -11.11
N ALA A 40 5.11 11.59 -11.10
CA ALA A 40 3.68 11.54 -11.43
C ALA A 40 3.42 10.93 -12.82
N ARG A 41 4.15 11.37 -13.83
CA ARG A 41 4.02 10.80 -15.18
C ARG A 41 4.45 9.33 -15.24
N GLU A 42 5.63 9.03 -14.73
CA GLU A 42 6.24 7.70 -14.83
C GLU A 42 5.49 6.62 -14.05
N SER A 43 5.00 6.94 -12.85
CA SER A 43 4.19 6.01 -12.05
C SER A 43 2.81 5.79 -12.67
N CYS A 44 2.17 6.84 -13.18
CA CYS A 44 0.93 6.72 -13.95
C CYS A 44 1.11 5.84 -15.20
N ASP A 45 2.21 6.01 -15.94
CA ASP A 45 2.54 5.16 -17.08
C ASP A 45 2.86 3.72 -16.65
N GLY A 46 3.46 3.52 -15.47
CA GLY A 46 3.67 2.21 -14.87
C GLY A 46 2.35 1.49 -14.60
N LEU A 47 1.38 2.18 -14.00
CA LEU A 47 0.04 1.64 -13.76
C LEU A 47 -0.71 1.29 -15.05
N ARG A 48 -0.65 2.15 -16.08
CA ARG A 48 -1.24 1.86 -17.39
C ARG A 48 -0.60 0.63 -18.04
N ARG A 49 0.73 0.47 -17.94
CA ARG A 49 1.43 -0.75 -18.41
C ARG A 49 0.99 -2.00 -17.61
N ALA A 50 0.74 -1.89 -16.32
CA ALA A 50 0.18 -2.99 -15.53
C ALA A 50 -1.20 -3.41 -16.06
N VAL A 51 -2.08 -2.45 -16.33
CA VAL A 51 -3.39 -2.71 -16.96
C VAL A 51 -3.22 -3.39 -18.33
N ALA A 52 -2.39 -2.84 -19.21
CA ALA A 52 -2.14 -3.37 -20.55
C ALA A 52 -1.59 -4.81 -20.51
N HIS A 53 -0.75 -5.12 -19.51
CA HIS A 53 -0.21 -6.47 -19.34
C HIS A 53 -1.28 -7.46 -18.89
N ASP A 54 -2.03 -7.12 -17.84
CA ASP A 54 -2.95 -8.07 -17.19
C ASP A 54 -4.28 -8.23 -17.93
N GLN A 55 -4.61 -7.31 -18.83
CA GLN A 55 -5.87 -7.41 -19.60
C GLN A 55 -5.93 -8.57 -20.60
N GLY A 56 -4.78 -9.21 -20.96
CA GLY A 56 -4.76 -10.41 -21.80
C GLY A 56 -5.48 -10.28 -23.14
N GLY A 57 -5.51 -9.09 -23.75
CA GLY A 57 -6.26 -8.77 -24.96
C GLY A 57 -7.69 -8.29 -24.73
N ALA A 58 -8.27 -8.42 -23.51
CA ALA A 58 -9.58 -7.87 -23.16
C ALA A 58 -9.47 -6.36 -22.94
N THR A 59 -10.03 -5.54 -23.82
CA THR A 59 -9.98 -4.08 -23.72
C THR A 59 -11.04 -3.46 -22.80
N SER A 60 -11.98 -4.26 -22.33
CA SER A 60 -13.11 -3.85 -21.47
C SER A 60 -13.45 -4.94 -20.44
N GLY A 61 -14.38 -4.63 -19.54
CA GLY A 61 -14.84 -5.53 -18.49
C GLY A 61 -13.94 -5.52 -17.24
N PRO A 62 -14.41 -6.19 -16.17
CA PRO A 62 -13.74 -6.23 -14.88
C PRO A 62 -12.34 -6.84 -14.98
N LEU A 63 -11.39 -6.28 -14.22
CA LEU A 63 -9.98 -6.64 -14.26
C LEU A 63 -9.35 -6.53 -12.89
N PHE A 64 -8.59 -7.54 -12.46
CA PHE A 64 -7.66 -7.47 -11.35
C PHE A 64 -6.22 -7.42 -11.85
N LEU A 65 -5.38 -6.61 -11.20
CA LEU A 65 -3.98 -6.42 -11.53
C LEU A 65 -3.08 -7.26 -10.63
N THR A 66 -2.02 -7.83 -11.20
CA THR A 66 -0.99 -8.57 -10.46
C THR A 66 -0.26 -7.64 -9.50
N SER A 67 -0.21 -8.00 -8.22
CA SER A 67 0.41 -7.20 -7.16
C SER A 67 1.92 -7.15 -7.23
N TYR A 68 2.57 -8.29 -7.47
CA TYR A 68 4.03 -8.41 -7.59
C TYR A 68 4.41 -8.96 -8.96
N ARG A 69 5.35 -8.30 -9.62
CA ARG A 69 5.78 -8.70 -10.96
C ARG A 69 7.29 -8.63 -11.07
N PRO A 70 8.01 -9.77 -10.94
CA PRO A 70 9.46 -9.79 -11.04
C PRO A 70 9.90 -9.23 -12.40
N ALA A 71 10.96 -8.43 -12.38
CA ALA A 71 11.59 -7.88 -13.58
C ALA A 71 12.80 -8.72 -14.02
N ASN A 72 13.14 -9.75 -13.25
CA ASN A 72 14.33 -10.61 -13.40
C ASN A 72 15.62 -9.79 -13.43
N ALA A 73 15.65 -8.70 -12.66
CA ALA A 73 16.80 -7.80 -12.58
C ALA A 73 17.81 -8.30 -11.53
N GLN A 74 19.06 -7.88 -11.70
CA GLN A 74 20.11 -8.17 -10.71
C GLN A 74 19.71 -7.64 -9.32
N GLY A 75 19.86 -8.49 -8.30
CA GLY A 75 19.52 -8.18 -6.91
C GLY A 75 18.08 -8.44 -6.52
N GLU A 76 17.23 -8.90 -7.44
CA GLU A 76 15.94 -9.47 -7.07
C GLU A 76 16.16 -10.86 -6.44
N PRO A 77 15.56 -11.13 -5.27
CA PRO A 77 15.56 -12.48 -4.72
C PRO A 77 14.68 -13.42 -5.55
N PRO A 78 14.83 -14.76 -5.40
CA PRO A 78 13.92 -15.72 -6.01
C PRO A 78 12.47 -15.37 -5.73
N PHE A 79 11.63 -15.39 -6.78
CA PHE A 79 10.24 -15.02 -6.66
C PHE A 79 9.42 -16.11 -5.97
N GLU A 80 8.59 -15.71 -4.99
CA GLU A 80 7.72 -16.65 -4.28
C GLU A 80 6.57 -17.12 -5.19
N PRO A 81 6.50 -18.42 -5.52
CA PRO A 81 5.48 -18.93 -6.44
C PRO A 81 4.03 -18.69 -5.99
N ALA A 82 3.78 -18.60 -4.69
CA ALA A 82 2.45 -18.30 -4.16
C ALA A 82 1.94 -16.90 -4.54
N LEU A 83 2.85 -15.97 -4.87
CA LEU A 83 2.52 -14.61 -5.30
C LEU A 83 2.31 -14.50 -6.82
N ALA A 84 2.60 -15.55 -7.58
CA ALA A 84 2.45 -15.53 -9.04
C ALA A 84 0.98 -15.35 -9.43
N GLY A 85 0.67 -14.23 -10.07
CA GLY A 85 -0.69 -13.89 -10.46
C GLY A 85 -1.64 -13.57 -9.30
N ALA A 86 -1.15 -13.36 -8.08
CA ALA A 86 -1.95 -12.86 -6.98
C ALA A 86 -2.26 -11.37 -7.15
N ALA A 87 -3.54 -11.02 -7.02
CA ALA A 87 -4.07 -9.66 -7.05
C ALA A 87 -4.58 -9.31 -5.66
N PHE A 88 -3.72 -8.74 -4.82
CA PHE A 88 -4.14 -8.30 -3.49
C PHE A 88 -5.16 -7.18 -3.58
N THR A 89 -6.22 -7.29 -2.80
CA THR A 89 -7.34 -6.35 -2.81
C THR A 89 -6.91 -4.94 -2.45
N TYR A 90 -6.03 -4.80 -1.46
CA TYR A 90 -5.45 -3.52 -1.09
C TYR A 90 -4.69 -2.86 -2.25
N ASP A 91 -3.77 -3.57 -2.88
CA ASP A 91 -2.98 -3.07 -4.00
C ASP A 91 -3.87 -2.66 -5.18
N ASN A 92 -4.90 -3.46 -5.46
CA ASN A 92 -5.85 -3.17 -6.53
C ASN A 92 -6.72 -1.95 -6.21
N ALA A 93 -7.15 -1.80 -4.95
CA ALA A 93 -7.88 -0.62 -4.51
C ALA A 93 -7.03 0.65 -4.69
N LEU A 94 -5.78 0.62 -4.23
CA LEU A 94 -4.84 1.71 -4.44
C LEU A 94 -4.57 2.01 -5.91
N ALA A 95 -4.34 0.97 -6.72
CA ALA A 95 -4.10 1.14 -8.16
C ALA A 95 -5.30 1.78 -8.86
N GLY A 96 -6.53 1.39 -8.51
CA GLY A 96 -7.74 1.99 -9.04
C GLY A 96 -7.86 3.47 -8.65
N ILE A 97 -7.60 3.84 -7.40
CA ILE A 97 -7.62 5.23 -6.94
C ILE A 97 -6.48 6.03 -7.62
N ALA A 98 -5.29 5.45 -7.74
CA ALA A 98 -4.17 6.11 -8.40
C ALA A 98 -4.42 6.32 -9.91
N LEU A 99 -5.06 5.37 -10.59
CA LEU A 99 -5.48 5.53 -11.99
C LEU A 99 -6.49 6.67 -12.16
N LEU A 100 -7.42 6.85 -11.19
CA LEU A 100 -8.30 8.03 -11.16
C LEU A 100 -7.47 9.33 -11.05
N ALA A 101 -6.53 9.38 -10.11
CA ALA A 101 -5.62 10.51 -9.94
C ALA A 101 -4.78 10.79 -11.20
N CYS A 102 -4.45 9.75 -11.97
CA CYS A 102 -3.77 9.81 -13.26
C CYS A 102 -4.69 10.17 -14.45
N GLY A 103 -5.99 10.38 -14.22
CA GLY A 103 -6.97 10.71 -15.25
C GLY A 103 -7.47 9.51 -16.07
N ASP A 104 -7.09 8.27 -15.72
CA ASP A 104 -7.49 7.05 -16.42
C ASP A 104 -8.71 6.40 -15.73
N ARG A 105 -9.86 7.04 -15.88
CA ARG A 105 -11.13 6.59 -15.31
C ARG A 105 -11.56 5.22 -15.84
N ALA A 106 -11.30 4.95 -17.11
CA ALA A 106 -11.72 3.68 -17.72
C ALA A 106 -11.01 2.48 -17.08
N ALA A 107 -9.69 2.57 -16.91
CA ALA A 107 -8.92 1.54 -16.23
C ALA A 107 -9.32 1.40 -14.75
N ALA A 108 -9.51 2.52 -14.05
CA ALA A 108 -9.95 2.53 -12.63
C ALA A 108 -11.30 1.83 -12.45
N ARG A 109 -12.27 2.10 -13.33
CA ARG A 109 -13.61 1.46 -13.32
C ARG A 109 -13.50 -0.06 -13.48
N ARG A 110 -12.64 -0.56 -14.35
CA ARG A 110 -12.45 -2.00 -14.53
C ARG A 110 -12.08 -2.71 -13.23
N ILE A 111 -11.23 -2.07 -12.41
CA ILE A 111 -10.86 -2.61 -11.09
C ILE A 111 -12.06 -2.52 -10.13
N GLY A 112 -12.76 -1.39 -10.09
CA GLY A 112 -13.98 -1.23 -9.29
C GLY A 112 -15.06 -2.27 -9.63
N ASP A 113 -15.28 -2.52 -10.92
CA ASP A 113 -16.24 -3.53 -11.40
C ASP A 113 -15.82 -4.94 -10.99
N ALA A 114 -14.51 -5.23 -10.94
CA ALA A 114 -13.99 -6.50 -10.43
C ALA A 114 -14.28 -6.67 -8.93
N VAL A 115 -14.10 -5.59 -8.15
CA VAL A 115 -14.45 -5.59 -6.72
C VAL A 115 -15.96 -5.77 -6.51
N VAL A 116 -16.82 -5.05 -7.26
CA VAL A 116 -18.28 -5.23 -7.20
C VAL A 116 -18.66 -6.68 -7.47
N ARG A 117 -18.06 -7.29 -8.50
CA ARG A 117 -18.30 -8.69 -8.84
C ARG A 117 -17.82 -9.63 -7.73
N ALA A 118 -16.66 -9.38 -7.15
CA ALA A 118 -16.13 -10.19 -6.06
C ALA A 118 -17.04 -10.17 -4.82
N VAL A 119 -17.55 -9.01 -4.43
CA VAL A 119 -18.47 -8.85 -3.31
C VAL A 119 -19.81 -9.55 -3.57
N ALA A 120 -20.29 -9.53 -4.82
CA ALA A 120 -21.58 -10.12 -5.17
C ALA A 120 -21.52 -11.65 -5.34
N HIS A 121 -20.41 -12.17 -5.84
CA HIS A 121 -20.32 -13.54 -6.39
C HIS A 121 -19.09 -14.32 -5.88
N ASP A 122 -18.60 -14.07 -4.65
CA ASP A 122 -17.53 -14.91 -4.09
C ASP A 122 -17.94 -16.39 -4.11
N GLN A 123 -16.98 -17.28 -4.40
CA GLN A 123 -17.28 -18.69 -4.66
C GLN A 123 -17.79 -19.44 -3.42
N THR A 124 -17.31 -19.07 -2.23
CA THR A 124 -17.60 -19.80 -0.99
C THR A 124 -18.21 -18.92 0.09
N THR A 125 -18.02 -17.61 0.02
CA THR A 125 -18.46 -16.66 1.04
C THR A 125 -19.18 -15.46 0.45
N PRO A 126 -20.40 -15.64 -0.12
CA PRO A 126 -21.17 -14.54 -0.73
C PRO A 126 -21.86 -13.68 0.34
N ASP A 127 -21.17 -13.43 1.45
CA ASP A 127 -21.68 -12.72 2.63
C ASP A 127 -21.46 -11.20 2.57
N GLY A 128 -20.82 -10.70 1.51
CA GLY A 128 -20.61 -9.26 1.30
C GLY A 128 -19.21 -8.76 1.59
N ARG A 129 -18.27 -9.66 1.87
CA ARG A 129 -16.85 -9.32 2.06
C ARG A 129 -16.05 -9.44 0.76
N VAL A 130 -14.79 -9.04 0.81
CA VAL A 130 -13.74 -9.38 -0.15
C VAL A 130 -12.66 -10.20 0.52
N ARG A 131 -11.94 -11.01 -0.26
CA ARG A 131 -10.73 -11.71 0.19
C ARG A 131 -9.52 -10.79 0.18
N ASN A 132 -8.43 -11.22 0.83
CA ASN A 132 -7.16 -10.51 0.76
C ASN A 132 -6.61 -10.48 -0.67
N ALA A 133 -6.86 -11.52 -1.47
CA ALA A 133 -6.47 -11.55 -2.87
C ALA A 133 -7.43 -12.36 -3.75
N TYR A 134 -7.39 -12.07 -5.04
CA TYR A 134 -8.00 -12.83 -6.14
C TYR A 134 -6.92 -13.15 -7.18
N ARG A 135 -7.28 -13.89 -8.22
CA ARG A 135 -6.40 -14.12 -9.37
C ARG A 135 -6.41 -12.90 -10.27
N ALA A 136 -5.23 -12.43 -10.68
CA ALA A 136 -5.08 -11.34 -11.63
C ALA A 136 -5.56 -11.73 -13.03
N GLY A 137 -5.93 -10.73 -13.80
CA GLY A 137 -6.43 -10.86 -15.18
C GLY A 137 -7.91 -10.47 -15.30
N PRO A 138 -8.48 -10.61 -16.51
CA PRO A 138 -9.89 -10.34 -16.77
C PRO A 138 -10.80 -11.26 -15.94
N VAL A 139 -11.80 -10.67 -15.30
CA VAL A 139 -12.82 -11.42 -14.56
C VAL A 139 -13.98 -11.70 -15.53
N THR A 140 -13.82 -12.77 -16.32
CA THR A 140 -14.77 -13.16 -17.35
C THR A 140 -15.92 -14.01 -16.79
N GLU A 141 -15.60 -14.81 -15.77
CA GLU A 141 -16.59 -15.63 -15.09
C GLU A 141 -17.44 -14.79 -14.13
N GLU A 142 -18.65 -15.24 -13.82
CA GLU A 142 -19.48 -14.63 -12.80
C GLU A 142 -18.78 -14.61 -11.45
N LYS A 143 -18.15 -15.74 -11.10
CA LYS A 143 -17.37 -15.89 -9.86
C LYS A 143 -15.90 -15.60 -10.11
N PRO A 144 -15.31 -14.61 -9.40
CA PRO A 144 -13.90 -14.35 -9.52
C PRO A 144 -13.06 -15.57 -9.15
N ALA A 145 -12.00 -15.82 -9.91
CA ALA A 145 -11.07 -16.89 -9.61
C ALA A 145 -10.28 -16.61 -8.33
N LEU A 146 -10.14 -17.64 -7.48
CA LEU A 146 -9.34 -17.56 -6.27
C LEU A 146 -7.85 -17.55 -6.60
N PRO A 147 -7.01 -16.93 -5.75
CA PRO A 147 -5.56 -16.93 -5.91
C PRO A 147 -4.99 -18.34 -5.73
N GLY A 148 -3.77 -18.54 -6.20
CA GLY A 148 -3.05 -19.80 -6.09
C GLY A 148 -2.41 -20.19 -7.41
N ARG A 149 -1.78 -21.37 -7.42
CA ARG A 149 -1.08 -21.91 -8.58
C ARG A 149 -1.29 -23.41 -8.75
N TRP A 150 -1.16 -23.88 -9.98
CA TRP A 150 -1.06 -25.30 -10.25
C TRP A 150 0.36 -25.81 -9.92
N ASP A 151 0.44 -26.81 -9.04
CA ASP A 151 1.67 -27.53 -8.75
C ASP A 151 1.73 -28.80 -9.60
N ALA A 152 2.57 -28.79 -10.63
CA ALA A 152 2.66 -29.89 -11.57
C ALA A 152 3.25 -31.18 -10.93
N GLY A 153 4.12 -31.04 -9.92
CA GLY A 153 4.68 -32.18 -9.19
C GLY A 153 3.66 -32.88 -8.31
N ARG A 154 2.80 -32.11 -7.64
CA ARG A 154 1.72 -32.62 -6.80
C ARG A 154 0.42 -32.86 -7.56
N LYS A 155 0.34 -32.40 -8.81
CA LYS A 155 -0.88 -32.46 -9.66
C LYS A 155 -2.12 -31.89 -8.97
N GLN A 156 -1.93 -30.76 -8.29
CA GLN A 156 -3.02 -30.10 -7.57
C GLN A 156 -2.88 -28.57 -7.61
N TRP A 157 -4.01 -27.88 -7.38
CA TRP A 157 -4.04 -26.44 -7.15
C TRP A 157 -3.61 -26.16 -5.72
N ILE A 158 -2.62 -25.27 -5.56
CA ILE A 158 -2.14 -24.80 -4.25
C ILE A 158 -2.57 -23.37 -4.08
N ALA A 159 -3.38 -23.12 -3.04
CA ALA A 159 -3.73 -21.79 -2.58
C ALA A 159 -2.90 -21.41 -1.35
N ASP A 160 -3.12 -20.20 -0.83
CA ASP A 160 -2.47 -19.64 0.35
C ASP A 160 -3.52 -19.17 1.35
N ALA A 161 -3.37 -19.55 2.62
CA ALA A 161 -4.36 -19.27 3.66
C ALA A 161 -4.56 -17.77 3.88
N TYR A 162 -3.47 -16.95 3.80
CA TYR A 162 -3.56 -15.50 3.91
C TYR A 162 -4.34 -14.89 2.74
N GLN A 163 -4.08 -15.34 1.52
CA GLN A 163 -4.70 -14.80 0.32
C GLN A 163 -6.22 -15.04 0.28
N VAL A 164 -6.69 -16.22 0.74
CA VAL A 164 -8.13 -16.52 0.80
C VAL A 164 -8.83 -15.96 2.05
N SER A 165 -8.07 -15.48 3.02
CA SER A 165 -8.56 -14.79 4.22
C SER A 165 -9.18 -13.42 3.88
N THR A 166 -9.69 -12.74 4.90
CA THR A 166 -10.25 -11.38 4.80
C THR A 166 -9.70 -10.52 5.91
N ALA A 167 -8.84 -9.57 5.59
CA ALA A 167 -8.41 -8.52 6.51
C ALA A 167 -9.39 -7.35 6.48
N THR A 168 -9.74 -6.83 7.64
CA THR A 168 -10.68 -5.71 7.79
C THR A 168 -10.22 -4.45 7.03
N GLY A 169 -8.91 -4.15 7.00
CA GLY A 169 -8.34 -3.07 6.22
C GLY A 169 -8.59 -3.23 4.72
N ASN A 170 -8.41 -4.46 4.17
CA ASN A 170 -8.67 -4.73 2.75
C ASN A 170 -10.13 -4.49 2.36
N VAL A 171 -11.07 -4.82 3.25
CA VAL A 171 -12.50 -4.54 3.06
C VAL A 171 -12.76 -3.03 3.02
N ALA A 172 -12.13 -2.27 3.92
CA ALA A 172 -12.27 -0.83 3.96
C ALA A 172 -11.62 -0.15 2.73
N TRP A 173 -10.45 -0.62 2.27
CA TRP A 173 -9.82 -0.09 1.05
C TRP A 173 -10.61 -0.40 -0.22
N ALA A 174 -11.24 -1.57 -0.30
CA ALA A 174 -12.19 -1.87 -1.37
C ALA A 174 -13.37 -0.89 -1.38
N ALA A 175 -13.92 -0.53 -0.20
CA ALA A 175 -14.95 0.48 -0.09
C ALA A 175 -14.44 1.88 -0.47
N LEU A 176 -13.22 2.27 -0.06
CA LEU A 176 -12.59 3.55 -0.44
C LEU A 176 -12.41 3.68 -1.95
N LEU A 177 -11.98 2.61 -2.65
CA LEU A 177 -11.93 2.60 -4.11
C LEU A 177 -13.29 2.90 -4.72
N LEU A 178 -14.34 2.19 -4.28
CA LEU A 178 -15.68 2.35 -4.82
C LEU A 178 -16.25 3.75 -4.55
N LEU A 179 -15.93 4.35 -3.41
CA LEU A 179 -16.32 5.71 -3.05
C LEU A 179 -15.58 6.76 -3.91
N ASN A 180 -14.28 6.57 -4.17
CA ASN A 180 -13.53 7.42 -5.10
C ASN A 180 -14.12 7.37 -6.51
N LEU A 181 -14.47 6.18 -7.00
CA LEU A 181 -15.11 5.98 -8.30
C LEU A 181 -16.50 6.61 -8.35
N HIS A 182 -17.32 6.42 -7.31
CA HIS A 182 -18.66 7.01 -7.20
C HIS A 182 -18.59 8.55 -7.16
N GLN A 183 -17.62 9.11 -6.45
CA GLN A 183 -17.41 10.58 -6.43
C GLN A 183 -17.00 11.12 -7.81
N ALA A 184 -16.17 10.38 -8.55
CA ALA A 184 -15.74 10.79 -9.88
C ALA A 184 -16.86 10.68 -10.93
N GLU A 185 -17.72 9.67 -10.78
CA GLU A 185 -18.90 9.42 -11.63
C GLU A 185 -19.94 8.64 -10.82
N PRO A 186 -21.04 9.29 -10.40
CA PRO A 186 -22.07 8.67 -9.57
C PRO A 186 -22.58 7.36 -10.19
N THR A 187 -22.31 6.25 -9.51
CA THR A 187 -22.69 4.90 -9.92
C THR A 187 -23.32 4.18 -8.73
N PRO A 188 -24.66 3.94 -8.74
CA PRO A 188 -25.36 3.33 -7.61
C PRO A 188 -24.77 2.00 -7.14
N ALA A 189 -24.27 1.17 -8.04
CA ALA A 189 -23.65 -0.10 -7.70
C ALA A 189 -22.39 0.06 -6.83
N TYR A 190 -21.59 1.11 -7.05
CA TYR A 190 -20.40 1.36 -6.24
C TYR A 190 -20.76 1.76 -4.80
N LEU A 191 -21.71 2.70 -4.64
CA LEU A 191 -22.16 3.11 -3.31
C LEU A 191 -22.85 1.96 -2.56
N ALA A 192 -23.71 1.20 -3.23
CA ALA A 192 -24.39 0.05 -2.64
C ALA A 192 -23.38 -1.04 -2.20
N THR A 193 -22.35 -1.29 -3.00
CA THR A 193 -21.30 -2.28 -2.67
C THR A 193 -20.43 -1.77 -1.51
N ALA A 194 -20.06 -0.49 -1.49
CA ALA A 194 -19.32 0.09 -0.36
C ALA A 194 -20.11 -0.06 0.96
N ARG A 195 -21.42 0.22 0.95
CA ARG A 195 -22.31 -0.02 2.09
C ARG A 195 -22.34 -1.49 2.53
N ARG A 196 -22.39 -2.42 1.57
CA ARG A 196 -22.38 -3.87 1.86
C ARG A 196 -21.08 -4.31 2.53
N LEU A 197 -19.94 -3.82 2.06
CA LEU A 197 -18.63 -4.06 2.66
C LEU A 197 -18.56 -3.56 4.11
N LEU A 198 -19.03 -2.33 4.35
CA LEU A 198 -19.07 -1.74 5.69
C LEU A 198 -20.07 -2.45 6.61
N ALA A 199 -21.22 -2.88 6.11
CA ALA A 199 -22.17 -3.70 6.87
C ALA A 199 -21.53 -5.03 7.29
N TRP A 200 -20.74 -5.66 6.41
CA TRP A 200 -20.01 -6.89 6.75
C TRP A 200 -19.01 -6.63 7.89
N THR A 201 -18.24 -5.53 7.86
CA THR A 201 -17.30 -5.20 8.95
C THR A 201 -18.03 -4.98 10.26
N GLU A 202 -19.16 -4.25 10.28
CA GLU A 202 -19.96 -4.04 11.49
C GLU A 202 -20.46 -5.35 12.09
N GLN A 203 -20.94 -6.27 11.25
CA GLN A 203 -21.53 -7.54 11.70
C GLN A 203 -20.49 -8.58 12.13
N ASN A 204 -19.30 -8.59 11.50
CA ASN A 204 -18.36 -9.70 11.65
C ASN A 204 -17.07 -9.33 12.39
N THR A 205 -16.75 -8.02 12.50
CA THR A 205 -15.47 -7.60 13.08
C THR A 205 -15.62 -6.62 14.24
N ARG A 206 -16.84 -6.16 14.56
CA ARG A 206 -17.09 -5.32 15.71
C ARG A 206 -16.74 -6.05 17.01
N ALA A 207 -15.86 -5.45 17.83
CA ALA A 207 -15.38 -6.03 19.07
C ALA A 207 -15.32 -4.99 20.20
N ARG A 208 -15.98 -5.29 21.32
CA ARG A 208 -16.13 -4.38 22.48
C ARG A 208 -15.22 -4.72 23.65
N ASN A 209 -14.47 -5.82 23.59
CA ASN A 209 -13.46 -6.14 24.57
C ASN A 209 -12.31 -5.14 24.51
N GLY A 210 -11.93 -4.54 25.63
CA GLY A 210 -10.95 -3.45 25.67
C GLY A 210 -11.42 -2.18 24.94
N PRO A 211 -10.55 -1.48 24.18
CA PRO A 211 -10.94 -0.36 23.34
C PRO A 211 -11.96 -0.80 22.30
N ASP A 212 -13.13 -0.18 22.29
CA ASP A 212 -14.20 -0.48 21.35
C ASP A 212 -13.76 -0.14 19.91
N GLY A 213 -13.93 -1.07 18.96
CA GLY A 213 -13.45 -0.94 17.58
C GLY A 213 -13.67 -2.20 16.77
N TYR A 214 -12.90 -2.34 15.69
CA TYR A 214 -13.02 -3.45 14.72
C TYR A 214 -11.75 -4.30 14.74
N ASN A 215 -11.91 -5.61 14.81
CA ASN A 215 -10.81 -6.57 14.85
C ASN A 215 -10.19 -6.80 13.45
N GLY A 216 -9.12 -7.62 13.40
CA GLY A 216 -8.30 -7.85 12.21
C GLY A 216 -9.00 -8.52 11.03
N GLY A 217 -10.19 -9.11 11.24
CA GLY A 217 -10.93 -9.83 10.20
C GLY A 217 -11.01 -11.33 10.45
N ARG A 218 -10.87 -12.12 9.40
CA ARG A 218 -10.91 -13.59 9.45
C ARG A 218 -9.69 -14.17 8.73
N HIS A 219 -9.05 -15.16 9.34
CA HIS A 219 -7.87 -15.83 8.78
C HIS A 219 -8.08 -17.33 8.69
N GLY A 220 -7.51 -17.94 7.65
CA GLY A 220 -7.48 -19.38 7.43
C GLY A 220 -8.16 -19.82 6.14
N TRP A 221 -8.20 -21.12 5.94
CA TRP A 221 -8.85 -21.74 4.79
C TRP A 221 -10.38 -21.57 4.86
N ASP A 222 -11.06 -21.54 3.72
CA ASP A 222 -12.48 -21.26 3.60
C ASP A 222 -13.39 -22.06 4.54
N ASN A 223 -13.05 -23.33 4.77
CA ASN A 223 -13.81 -24.22 5.67
C ASN A 223 -13.42 -24.14 7.14
N ALA A 224 -12.41 -23.34 7.48
CA ALA A 224 -11.83 -23.29 8.84
C ALA A 224 -11.36 -21.88 9.25
N GLN A 225 -11.97 -20.83 8.68
CA GLN A 225 -11.58 -19.46 9.02
C GLN A 225 -11.93 -19.08 10.46
N ARG A 226 -10.97 -18.49 11.16
CA ARG A 226 -11.10 -17.98 12.53
C ARG A 226 -11.12 -16.46 12.55
N ALA A 227 -11.87 -15.85 13.46
CA ALA A 227 -11.78 -14.41 13.69
C ALA A 227 -10.39 -14.05 14.24
N GLN A 228 -9.83 -12.97 13.71
CA GLN A 228 -8.64 -12.33 14.26
C GLN A 228 -9.08 -11.35 15.35
N THR A 229 -8.59 -11.53 16.57
CA THR A 229 -9.09 -10.77 17.73
C THR A 229 -8.38 -9.44 17.96
N TRP A 230 -7.12 -9.30 17.49
CA TRP A 230 -6.39 -8.04 17.54
C TRP A 230 -7.09 -6.94 16.74
N LYS A 231 -6.86 -5.68 17.12
CA LYS A 231 -7.37 -4.50 16.45
C LYS A 231 -6.19 -3.64 16.00
N SER A 232 -6.21 -3.20 14.75
CA SER A 232 -5.19 -2.30 14.18
C SER A 232 -5.68 -0.85 14.18
N THR A 233 -4.79 0.08 14.47
CA THR A 233 -5.00 1.51 14.31
C THR A 233 -5.30 1.85 12.85
N GLU A 234 -4.52 1.28 11.94
CA GLU A 234 -4.66 1.40 10.50
C GLU A 234 -6.04 0.95 10.02
N HIS A 235 -6.44 -0.33 10.28
CA HIS A 235 -7.72 -0.87 9.84
C HIS A 235 -8.92 -0.07 10.38
N ASN A 236 -8.85 0.38 11.64
CA ASN A 236 -9.91 1.20 12.21
C ASN A 236 -9.99 2.58 11.57
N LEU A 237 -8.84 3.18 11.21
CA LEU A 237 -8.83 4.43 10.48
C LEU A 237 -9.47 4.28 9.09
N ASP A 238 -9.13 3.21 8.36
CA ASP A 238 -9.70 2.91 7.05
C ASP A 238 -11.22 2.79 7.11
N ILE A 239 -11.74 2.05 8.11
CA ILE A 239 -13.19 1.95 8.36
C ILE A 239 -13.78 3.32 8.68
N ALA A 240 -13.14 4.11 9.56
CA ALA A 240 -13.64 5.41 9.95
C ALA A 240 -13.85 6.31 8.73
N MET A 241 -12.87 6.32 7.82
CA MET A 241 -12.92 7.15 6.62
C MET A 241 -13.92 6.64 5.59
N ALA A 242 -13.93 5.34 5.33
CA ALA A 242 -14.88 4.72 4.41
C ALA A 242 -16.33 4.91 4.90
N ALA A 243 -16.60 4.70 6.19
CA ALA A 243 -17.93 4.87 6.79
C ALA A 243 -18.37 6.34 6.81
N ALA A 244 -17.49 7.27 7.18
CA ALA A 244 -17.79 8.71 7.16
C ALA A 244 -18.08 9.20 5.73
N TRP A 245 -17.32 8.71 4.75
CA TRP A 245 -17.56 9.05 3.34
C TRP A 245 -18.88 8.47 2.84
N THR A 246 -19.13 7.19 3.13
CA THR A 246 -20.42 6.55 2.79
C THR A 246 -21.59 7.29 3.41
N ALA A 247 -21.50 7.69 4.69
CA ALA A 247 -22.54 8.48 5.35
C ALA A 247 -22.85 9.79 4.59
N ARG A 248 -21.82 10.51 4.15
CA ARG A 248 -22.00 11.73 3.34
C ARG A 248 -22.66 11.44 1.99
N ALA A 249 -22.21 10.37 1.31
CA ALA A 249 -22.74 10.01 -0.01
C ALA A 249 -24.22 9.59 0.05
N VAL A 250 -24.60 8.71 0.99
CA VAL A 250 -26.01 8.28 1.11
C VAL A 250 -26.93 9.42 1.57
N ARG A 251 -26.43 10.32 2.43
CA ARG A 251 -27.19 11.53 2.82
C ARG A 251 -27.43 12.43 1.63
N ALA A 252 -26.46 12.60 0.74
CA ALA A 252 -26.62 13.38 -0.49
C ALA A 252 -27.69 12.79 -1.42
N GLU A 253 -27.92 11.48 -1.35
CA GLU A 253 -29.01 10.78 -2.05
C GLU A 253 -30.33 10.75 -1.25
N GLY A 254 -30.44 11.47 -0.13
CA GLY A 254 -31.63 11.50 0.72
C GLY A 254 -31.89 10.23 1.53
N GLN A 255 -30.89 9.36 1.68
CA GLN A 255 -31.00 8.12 2.43
C GLN A 255 -30.52 8.27 3.89
N PRO A 256 -31.03 7.43 4.84
CA PRO A 256 -30.55 7.42 6.22
C PRO A 256 -29.07 7.00 6.30
N ASP A 257 -28.28 7.71 7.11
CA ASP A 257 -26.84 7.53 7.26
C ASP A 257 -26.39 7.24 8.72
N ALA A 258 -27.34 7.08 9.63
CA ALA A 258 -27.06 6.96 11.06
C ALA A 258 -26.19 5.72 11.42
N ALA A 259 -26.29 4.64 10.64
CA ALA A 259 -25.48 3.43 10.86
C ALA A 259 -24.02 3.70 10.50
N GLU A 260 -23.78 4.27 9.34
CA GLU A 260 -22.45 4.61 8.84
C GLU A 260 -21.78 5.67 9.71
N GLN A 261 -22.53 6.65 10.21
CA GLN A 261 -22.03 7.64 11.17
C GLN A 261 -21.61 7.01 12.51
N ARG A 262 -22.39 6.06 13.05
CA ARG A 262 -21.99 5.35 14.28
C ARG A 262 -20.73 4.52 14.05
N GLN A 263 -20.66 3.82 12.93
CA GLN A 263 -19.49 3.04 12.54
C GLN A 263 -18.24 3.92 12.44
N ALA A 264 -18.34 5.05 11.74
CA ALA A 264 -17.27 6.02 11.59
C ALA A 264 -16.76 6.54 12.95
N ARG A 265 -17.70 6.96 13.83
CA ARG A 265 -17.34 7.45 15.17
C ARG A 265 -16.65 6.38 15.98
N THR A 266 -17.19 5.17 16.04
CA THR A 266 -16.56 4.07 16.80
C THR A 266 -15.13 3.79 16.34
N ALA A 267 -14.92 3.71 15.04
CA ALA A 267 -13.61 3.44 14.48
C ALA A 267 -12.64 4.60 14.73
N LEU A 268 -13.09 5.85 14.58
CA LEU A 268 -12.26 7.03 14.86
C LEU A 268 -11.95 7.18 16.36
N ASP A 269 -12.91 6.88 17.24
CA ASP A 269 -12.69 6.87 18.70
C ASP A 269 -11.62 5.84 19.09
N PHE A 270 -11.60 4.67 18.44
CA PHE A 270 -10.53 3.69 18.61
C PHE A 270 -9.17 4.29 18.23
N VAL A 271 -9.06 4.92 17.08
CA VAL A 271 -7.83 5.59 16.62
C VAL A 271 -7.38 6.65 17.63
N GLY A 272 -8.31 7.46 18.13
CA GLY A 272 -8.03 8.47 19.16
C GLY A 272 -7.47 7.87 20.46
N ARG A 273 -7.94 6.66 20.84
CA ARG A 273 -7.43 5.95 22.02
C ARG A 273 -6.05 5.33 21.81
N MET A 274 -5.64 5.15 20.56
CA MET A 274 -4.28 4.70 20.24
C MET A 274 -3.26 5.84 20.25
N TRP A 275 -3.68 7.10 20.31
CA TRP A 275 -2.78 8.23 20.48
C TRP A 275 -2.14 8.25 21.88
N ASN A 276 -0.81 8.22 21.92
CA ASN A 276 -0.04 8.40 23.15
C ASN A 276 0.53 9.84 23.19
N PRO A 277 -0.05 10.73 23.99
CA PRO A 277 0.37 12.14 24.03
C PRO A 277 1.77 12.34 24.66
N SER A 278 2.24 11.42 25.51
CA SER A 278 3.56 11.52 26.14
C SER A 278 4.70 11.14 25.18
N GLU A 279 4.47 10.16 24.30
CA GLU A 279 5.40 9.72 23.27
C GLU A 279 5.16 10.42 21.92
N GLN A 280 4.03 11.11 21.75
CA GLN A 280 3.62 11.82 20.54
C GLN A 280 3.56 10.89 19.32
N ARG A 281 3.00 9.68 19.53
CA ARG A 281 2.82 8.66 18.50
C ARG A 281 1.51 7.91 18.66
N PHE A 282 1.13 7.17 17.64
CA PHE A 282 0.07 6.18 17.74
C PHE A 282 0.65 4.81 18.11
N HIS A 283 -0.04 4.08 18.99
CA HIS A 283 0.16 2.65 19.12
C HIS A 283 -0.36 1.94 17.87
N ILE A 284 0.26 0.83 17.50
CA ILE A 284 -0.12 0.07 16.30
C ILE A 284 -1.52 -0.55 16.42
N GLY A 285 -2.01 -0.74 17.64
CA GLY A 285 -3.31 -1.33 17.95
C GLY A 285 -3.32 -2.10 19.27
N THR A 286 -4.06 -3.21 19.32
CA THR A 286 -4.09 -4.12 20.46
C THR A 286 -3.30 -5.40 20.18
N ARG A 287 -2.96 -6.13 21.26
CA ARG A 287 -2.43 -7.49 21.20
C ARG A 287 -3.53 -8.47 20.73
N GLU A 288 -3.17 -9.75 20.60
CA GLU A 288 -4.06 -10.83 20.17
C GLU A 288 -5.30 -11.01 21.07
N ASP A 289 -5.28 -10.54 22.32
CA ASP A 289 -6.44 -10.54 23.21
C ASP A 289 -7.54 -9.54 22.80
N GLY A 290 -7.23 -8.64 21.85
CA GLY A 290 -8.11 -7.56 21.39
C GLY A 290 -8.41 -6.48 22.41
N ALA A 291 -7.76 -6.52 23.60
CA ALA A 291 -8.03 -5.64 24.72
C ALA A 291 -6.80 -4.84 25.17
N THR A 292 -5.65 -5.48 25.27
CA THR A 292 -4.40 -4.85 25.72
C THR A 292 -3.76 -4.06 24.59
N VAL A 293 -3.55 -2.74 24.79
CA VAL A 293 -2.86 -1.90 23.82
C VAL A 293 -1.43 -2.38 23.64
N SER A 294 -0.99 -2.52 22.37
CA SER A 294 0.37 -2.90 22.02
C SER A 294 1.28 -1.66 22.10
N THR A 295 2.15 -1.62 23.09
CA THR A 295 3.04 -0.48 23.34
C THR A 295 4.42 -0.62 22.68
N GLU A 296 4.78 -1.82 22.22
CA GLU A 296 6.13 -2.14 21.76
C GLU A 296 6.34 -1.87 20.26
N GLY A 297 5.32 -2.12 19.44
CA GLY A 297 5.39 -1.94 17.98
C GLY A 297 5.16 -0.49 17.53
N SER A 298 5.60 -0.18 16.31
CA SER A 298 5.22 1.03 15.58
C SER A 298 5.18 0.68 14.09
N GLY A 299 4.02 0.84 13.46
CA GLY A 299 3.86 0.82 12.01
C GLY A 299 3.93 2.24 11.46
N LEU A 300 4.63 2.46 10.36
CA LEU A 300 4.77 3.78 9.75
C LEU A 300 3.42 4.35 9.29
N ASP A 301 2.58 3.51 8.68
CA ASP A 301 1.21 3.81 8.26
C ASP A 301 0.34 4.31 9.41
N ALA A 302 0.40 3.64 10.57
CA ALA A 302 -0.31 4.06 11.77
C ALA A 302 0.10 5.46 12.28
N GLN A 303 1.31 5.94 11.93
CA GLN A 303 1.76 7.29 12.26
C GLN A 303 1.36 8.35 11.22
N LEU A 304 1.33 7.97 9.94
CA LEU A 304 1.14 8.88 8.81
C LEU A 304 -0.33 9.02 8.39
N TRP A 305 -1.05 7.89 8.31
CA TRP A 305 -2.40 7.91 7.77
C TRP A 305 -3.42 8.70 8.58
N PRO A 306 -3.36 8.77 9.94
CA PRO A 306 -4.22 9.68 10.68
C PRO A 306 -4.11 11.14 10.24
N LEU A 307 -2.94 11.53 9.75
CA LEU A 307 -2.68 12.89 9.26
C LEU A 307 -3.25 13.13 7.86
N LEU A 308 -3.35 12.08 7.03
CA LEU A 308 -3.99 12.15 5.71
C LEU A 308 -5.51 12.01 5.81
N ALA A 309 -5.97 11.07 6.64
CA ALA A 309 -7.35 10.64 6.70
C ALA A 309 -8.24 11.61 7.47
N ALA A 310 -7.75 12.17 8.58
CA ALA A 310 -8.47 13.09 9.43
C ALA A 310 -7.78 14.46 9.47
N PRO A 311 -7.83 15.23 8.38
CA PRO A 311 -7.14 16.53 8.30
C PRO A 311 -7.64 17.51 9.36
N GLU A 312 -8.88 17.39 9.81
CA GLU A 312 -9.47 18.15 10.93
C GLU A 312 -9.20 17.51 12.30
N GLY A 313 -8.45 16.39 12.33
CA GLY A 313 -8.07 15.72 13.55
C GLY A 313 -7.22 16.61 14.45
N SER A 314 -7.03 16.15 15.70
CA SER A 314 -6.27 16.90 16.71
C SER A 314 -4.94 17.40 16.16
N CYS A 315 -4.68 18.70 16.28
CA CYS A 315 -3.39 19.30 15.91
C CYS A 315 -2.21 18.65 16.68
N ALA A 316 -2.47 18.01 17.83
CA ALA A 316 -1.48 17.22 18.54
C ALA A 316 -0.95 16.04 17.71
N TRP A 317 -1.77 15.43 16.83
CA TRP A 317 -1.38 14.29 16.01
C TRP A 317 -0.26 14.60 15.01
N VAL A 318 -0.13 15.86 14.57
CA VAL A 318 0.96 16.29 13.67
C VAL A 318 2.34 16.01 14.26
N ARG A 319 2.45 15.95 15.58
CA ARG A 319 3.70 15.62 16.27
C ARG A 319 4.17 14.18 16.04
N SER A 320 3.31 13.28 15.52
CA SER A 320 3.75 11.96 15.08
C SER A 320 4.80 12.02 13.96
N LEU A 321 4.87 13.13 13.20
CA LEU A 321 5.93 13.34 12.21
C LEU A 321 7.33 13.41 12.83
N ASP A 322 7.46 13.99 14.03
CA ASP A 322 8.73 14.04 14.75
C ASP A 322 9.14 12.64 15.23
N TRP A 323 8.14 11.83 15.65
CA TRP A 323 8.35 10.41 15.96
C TRP A 323 8.83 9.63 14.72
N VAL A 324 8.19 9.85 13.58
CA VAL A 324 8.54 9.21 12.31
C VAL A 324 9.98 9.54 11.90
N GLU A 325 10.37 10.82 11.96
CA GLU A 325 11.73 11.23 11.65
C GLU A 325 12.77 10.57 12.57
N LYS A 326 12.45 10.39 13.83
CA LYS A 326 13.36 9.83 14.83
C LYS A 326 13.47 8.31 14.75
N HIS A 327 12.35 7.61 14.47
CA HIS A 327 12.25 6.15 14.69
C HIS A 327 12.02 5.33 13.44
N HIS A 328 11.52 5.92 12.34
CA HIS A 328 11.28 5.22 11.08
C HIS A 328 12.24 5.64 9.96
N ARG A 329 13.09 6.66 10.20
CA ARG A 329 14.03 7.13 9.19
C ARG A 329 15.03 6.05 8.80
N SER A 330 15.20 5.84 7.49
CA SER A 330 16.18 4.93 6.89
C SER A 330 16.80 5.62 5.67
N GLY A 331 18.01 6.15 5.81
CA GLY A 331 18.66 6.93 4.75
C GLY A 331 17.82 8.12 4.28
N ALA A 332 17.52 8.19 2.98
CA ALA A 332 16.67 9.25 2.42
C ALA A 332 15.16 8.94 2.50
N GLY A 333 14.77 7.74 2.95
CA GLY A 333 13.39 7.29 3.08
C GLY A 333 13.02 6.84 4.48
N TYR A 334 12.03 5.97 4.55
CA TYR A 334 11.49 5.45 5.81
C TYR A 334 11.28 3.95 5.70
N GLY A 335 11.45 3.24 6.83
CA GLY A 335 11.11 1.83 6.94
C GLY A 335 9.78 1.59 7.63
N PHE A 336 9.29 0.35 7.59
CA PHE A 336 7.97 -0.01 8.09
C PHE A 336 7.88 0.13 9.62
N SER A 337 8.79 -0.51 10.35
CA SER A 337 8.81 -0.53 11.82
C SER A 337 9.76 0.52 12.40
N ARG A 338 9.65 0.78 13.70
CA ARG A 338 10.67 1.55 14.40
C ARG A 338 12.01 0.80 14.36
N GLU A 339 13.13 1.53 14.26
CA GLU A 339 14.45 0.93 14.06
C GLU A 339 14.49 0.01 12.82
N PRO A 340 14.18 0.57 11.63
CA PRO A 340 13.95 -0.21 10.43
C PRO A 340 15.24 -0.86 9.93
N ASP A 341 15.12 -2.08 9.39
CA ASP A 341 16.21 -2.81 8.72
C ASP A 341 16.42 -2.39 7.26
N GLY A 342 15.61 -1.46 6.75
CA GLY A 342 15.72 -0.92 5.40
C GLY A 342 14.60 0.03 5.02
N ILE A 343 14.63 0.50 3.77
CA ILE A 343 13.64 1.41 3.21
C ILE A 343 12.43 0.63 2.72
N TRP A 344 11.25 1.05 3.15
CA TRP A 344 9.98 0.64 2.58
C TRP A 344 9.51 1.71 1.58
N THR A 345 9.53 1.37 0.29
CA THR A 345 9.24 2.33 -0.79
C THR A 345 7.82 2.89 -0.70
N GLU A 346 6.85 2.03 -0.44
CA GLU A 346 5.45 2.42 -0.27
C GLU A 346 5.27 3.38 0.90
N GLY A 347 5.80 3.05 2.09
CA GLY A 347 5.76 3.93 3.26
C GLY A 347 6.51 5.24 3.05
N SER A 348 7.60 5.22 2.29
CA SER A 348 8.31 6.45 1.89
C SER A 348 7.44 7.34 1.00
N ALA A 349 6.62 6.77 0.11
CA ALA A 349 5.65 7.50 -0.69
C ALA A 349 4.47 8.03 0.16
N GLN A 350 4.00 7.25 1.15
CA GLN A 350 3.01 7.70 2.14
C GLN A 350 3.54 8.89 2.95
N ALA A 351 4.80 8.86 3.36
CA ALA A 351 5.44 9.99 4.04
C ALA A 351 5.51 11.22 3.12
N ALA A 352 5.86 11.06 1.84
CA ALA A 352 5.85 12.15 0.88
C ALA A 352 4.44 12.76 0.72
N ALA A 353 3.40 11.92 0.59
CA ALA A 353 2.00 12.37 0.51
C ALA A 353 1.59 13.15 1.76
N THR A 354 1.95 12.64 2.95
CA THR A 354 1.65 13.30 4.23
C THR A 354 2.36 14.63 4.37
N LEU A 355 3.64 14.71 3.99
CA LEU A 355 4.40 15.97 4.03
C LEU A 355 3.85 17.00 3.05
N VAL A 356 3.45 16.59 1.83
CA VAL A 356 2.77 17.47 0.89
C VAL A 356 1.45 17.99 1.48
N ALA A 357 0.64 17.09 2.05
CA ALA A 357 -0.66 17.45 2.63
C ALA A 357 -0.54 18.38 3.87
N ARG A 358 0.52 18.22 4.70
CA ARG A 358 0.65 18.93 5.98
C ARG A 358 1.63 20.10 5.95
N LYS A 359 2.63 20.06 5.07
CA LYS A 359 3.70 21.07 4.98
C LYS A 359 3.77 21.71 3.59
N GLY A 360 2.90 21.34 2.65
CA GLY A 360 2.88 21.85 1.29
C GLY A 360 3.94 21.27 0.35
N ALA A 361 4.97 20.58 0.87
CA ALA A 361 6.02 19.97 0.08
C ALA A 361 6.70 18.83 0.82
N ALA A 362 7.24 17.87 0.10
CA ALA A 362 8.16 16.86 0.60
C ALA A 362 9.61 17.17 0.14
N PRO A 363 10.65 16.73 0.89
CA PRO A 363 12.04 16.95 0.53
C PRO A 363 12.41 16.36 -0.82
N GLU A 364 13.21 17.08 -1.62
CA GLU A 364 13.67 16.61 -2.94
C GLU A 364 14.43 15.27 -2.85
N ALA A 365 15.24 15.06 -1.80
CA ALA A 365 15.93 13.78 -1.59
C ALA A 365 14.97 12.59 -1.46
N LEU A 366 13.77 12.79 -0.90
CA LEU A 366 12.74 11.75 -0.82
C LEU A 366 12.16 11.44 -2.21
N TRP A 367 11.91 12.47 -3.03
CA TRP A 367 11.46 12.27 -4.42
C TRP A 367 12.51 11.56 -5.27
N GLN A 368 13.79 11.91 -5.12
CA GLN A 368 14.90 11.24 -5.81
C GLN A 368 15.04 9.78 -5.40
N LEU A 369 14.89 9.49 -4.10
CA LEU A 369 14.84 8.10 -3.62
C LEU A 369 13.71 7.33 -4.29
N LEU A 370 12.49 7.87 -4.29
CA LEU A 370 11.34 7.19 -4.92
C LEU A 370 11.58 6.96 -6.41
N ALA A 371 12.16 7.95 -7.11
CA ALA A 371 12.50 7.82 -8.53
C ALA A 371 13.51 6.70 -8.80
N SER A 372 14.48 6.52 -7.89
CA SER A 372 15.51 5.47 -8.02
C SER A 372 14.95 4.04 -7.86
N GLN A 373 13.73 3.88 -7.33
CA GLN A 373 13.10 2.57 -7.14
C GLN A 373 12.39 2.04 -8.41
N ARG A 374 12.47 2.73 -9.53
CA ARG A 374 11.81 2.32 -10.77
C ARG A 374 12.45 1.07 -11.36
N ALA A 375 11.65 0.04 -11.60
CA ALA A 375 12.04 -1.21 -12.25
C ALA A 375 11.91 -1.13 -13.78
N GLY A 376 12.54 -2.07 -14.48
CA GLY A 376 12.53 -2.13 -15.95
C GLY A 376 11.15 -2.32 -16.58
N ASN A 377 10.21 -2.96 -15.86
CA ASN A 377 8.83 -3.12 -16.28
C ASN A 377 7.95 -1.87 -16.02
N GLY A 378 8.52 -0.84 -15.38
CA GLY A 378 7.88 0.43 -15.10
C GLY A 378 7.11 0.51 -13.80
N LEU A 379 6.97 -0.57 -13.05
CA LEU A 379 6.57 -0.54 -11.65
C LEU A 379 7.76 -0.12 -10.77
N TYR A 380 7.49 0.11 -9.48
CA TYR A 380 8.52 0.46 -8.50
C TYR A 380 8.74 -0.69 -7.52
N TYR A 381 10.00 -0.92 -7.15
CA TYR A 381 10.36 -1.94 -6.17
C TYR A 381 9.73 -1.65 -4.80
N ALA A 382 9.27 -2.68 -4.09
CA ALA A 382 8.74 -2.53 -2.73
C ALA A 382 9.82 -2.07 -1.73
N THR A 383 11.08 -2.41 -2.00
CA THR A 383 12.26 -1.99 -1.22
C THR A 383 13.51 -2.02 -2.10
N PRO A 384 14.53 -1.16 -1.86
CA PRO A 384 15.84 -1.29 -2.50
C PRO A 384 16.67 -2.46 -1.96
N SER A 385 16.40 -2.94 -0.73
CA SER A 385 17.07 -4.06 -0.10
C SER A 385 16.53 -5.39 -0.64
N ALA A 386 17.29 -6.49 -0.54
CA ALA A 386 16.80 -7.81 -0.96
C ALA A 386 15.45 -8.15 -0.27
N ARG A 387 15.31 -7.79 1.00
CA ARG A 387 14.05 -7.79 1.76
C ARG A 387 14.15 -6.84 2.95
N ILE A 388 12.99 -6.47 3.51
CA ILE A 388 12.84 -5.80 4.81
C ILE A 388 11.76 -6.50 5.61
N SER A 389 11.86 -6.44 6.94
CA SER A 389 10.85 -6.97 7.86
C SER A 389 9.84 -5.88 8.25
N THR A 390 8.57 -6.26 8.36
CA THR A 390 7.56 -5.43 9.00
C THR A 390 7.57 -5.56 10.53
N GLY A 391 8.22 -6.61 11.05
CA GLY A 391 8.11 -6.98 12.45
C GLY A 391 6.79 -7.65 12.82
N LEU A 392 5.93 -7.95 11.84
CA LEU A 392 4.61 -8.55 12.03
C LEU A 392 4.58 -10.00 11.56
N ALA A 393 3.66 -10.78 12.12
CA ALA A 393 3.29 -12.10 11.64
C ALA A 393 2.28 -12.00 10.50
N ILE A 394 2.38 -12.88 9.48
CA ILE A 394 1.39 -12.98 8.39
C ILE A 394 0.05 -13.48 8.92
N GLY A 395 0.08 -14.38 9.90
CA GLY A 395 -1.14 -14.95 10.43
C GLY A 395 -0.94 -15.62 11.80
N PRO A 396 -2.03 -16.12 12.41
CA PRO A 396 -2.01 -16.67 13.75
C PRO A 396 -1.20 -17.99 13.88
N ASP A 397 -0.88 -18.62 12.77
CA ASP A 397 -0.07 -19.83 12.75
C ASP A 397 1.43 -19.53 12.50
N SER A 398 1.82 -18.24 12.35
CA SER A 398 3.21 -17.82 12.25
C SER A 398 3.95 -18.04 13.57
N THR A 399 5.19 -18.50 13.48
CA THR A 399 6.06 -18.73 14.66
C THR A 399 6.93 -17.52 15.01
N GLY A 400 6.81 -16.43 14.24
CA GLY A 400 7.56 -15.19 14.41
C GLY A 400 7.13 -14.12 13.42
N ALA A 401 7.90 -13.06 13.31
CA ALA A 401 7.70 -12.00 12.33
C ALA A 401 8.15 -12.51 10.94
N ASP A 402 7.19 -12.96 10.15
CA ASP A 402 7.40 -13.55 8.81
C ASP A 402 6.79 -12.74 7.68
N PHE A 403 6.21 -11.56 7.96
CA PHE A 403 5.75 -10.64 6.95
C PHE A 403 6.91 -9.75 6.48
N PHE A 404 7.37 -10.01 5.25
CA PHE A 404 8.48 -9.30 4.61
C PHE A 404 8.03 -8.62 3.33
N TYR A 405 8.65 -7.45 3.03
CA TYR A 405 8.67 -6.88 1.70
C TYR A 405 10.01 -7.26 1.02
N TYR A 406 9.91 -7.77 -0.19
CA TYR A 406 11.06 -8.17 -0.99
C TYR A 406 11.32 -7.16 -2.10
N ARG A 407 12.53 -7.17 -2.65
CA ARG A 407 12.89 -6.33 -3.79
C ARG A 407 12.25 -6.86 -5.08
N TRP A 408 10.93 -6.79 -5.13
CA TRP A 408 10.15 -7.07 -6.34
C TRP A 408 9.35 -5.82 -6.73
N PRO A 409 9.17 -5.57 -8.07
CA PRO A 409 8.28 -4.52 -8.53
C PRO A 409 6.86 -4.75 -7.99
N HIS A 410 6.29 -3.73 -7.35
CA HIS A 410 5.10 -3.82 -6.53
C HIS A 410 4.04 -2.81 -6.97
N LEU A 411 2.81 -3.29 -7.13
CA LEU A 411 1.67 -2.47 -7.55
C LEU A 411 1.33 -1.40 -6.50
N GLY A 412 1.26 -1.78 -5.21
CA GLY A 412 0.96 -0.86 -4.10
C GLY A 412 1.98 0.27 -3.96
N ALA A 413 3.29 -0.06 -4.01
CA ALA A 413 4.34 0.96 -4.00
C ALA A 413 4.22 1.94 -5.17
N THR A 414 3.92 1.42 -6.38
CA THR A 414 3.72 2.23 -7.59
C THR A 414 2.51 3.16 -7.45
N ALA A 415 1.41 2.63 -6.91
CA ALA A 415 0.18 3.39 -6.69
C ALA A 415 0.38 4.52 -5.67
N TRP A 416 1.04 4.24 -4.52
CA TRP A 416 1.33 5.30 -3.54
C TRP A 416 2.28 6.37 -4.07
N ILE A 417 3.27 6.00 -4.90
CA ILE A 417 4.12 7.00 -5.58
C ILE A 417 3.27 7.88 -6.50
N ALA A 418 2.35 7.30 -7.27
CA ALA A 418 1.45 8.07 -8.13
C ALA A 418 0.55 9.02 -7.32
N LEU A 419 -0.06 8.54 -6.22
CA LEU A 419 -0.89 9.34 -5.31
C LEU A 419 -0.09 10.49 -4.69
N ALA A 420 1.09 10.19 -4.13
CA ALA A 420 1.97 11.20 -3.54
C ALA A 420 2.41 12.26 -4.55
N ALA A 421 2.85 11.82 -5.73
CA ALA A 421 3.39 12.71 -6.76
C ALA A 421 2.32 13.58 -7.43
N THR A 422 1.08 13.08 -7.56
CA THR A 422 -0.07 13.86 -8.04
C THR A 422 -0.70 14.71 -6.95
N GLY A 423 -0.34 14.49 -5.67
CA GLY A 423 -0.94 15.15 -4.51
C GLY A 423 -2.38 14.69 -4.22
N PHE A 424 -2.79 13.52 -4.70
CA PHE A 424 -4.13 13.01 -4.50
C PHE A 424 -4.24 12.23 -3.19
N ASN A 425 -5.23 12.59 -2.36
CA ASN A 425 -5.49 11.95 -1.08
C ASN A 425 -6.56 10.84 -1.26
N PRO A 426 -6.19 9.55 -1.12
CA PRO A 426 -7.11 8.44 -1.33
C PRO A 426 -8.24 8.35 -0.30
N PHE A 427 -8.04 8.92 0.90
CA PHE A 427 -9.04 8.92 1.97
C PHE A 427 -10.16 9.96 1.78
N THR A 428 -9.93 10.97 0.95
CA THR A 428 -10.87 12.09 0.77
C THR A 428 -11.31 12.29 -0.67
N GLY A 429 -10.56 11.71 -1.64
CA GLY A 429 -10.81 11.89 -3.06
C GLY A 429 -10.50 13.30 -3.57
N LYS A 430 -9.63 14.03 -2.87
CA LYS A 430 -9.27 15.42 -3.18
C LYS A 430 -7.75 15.55 -3.38
N THR A 431 -7.33 16.69 -3.92
CA THR A 431 -5.91 17.03 -3.98
C THR A 431 -5.46 17.77 -2.72
N ALA A 432 -4.22 17.54 -2.28
CA ALA A 432 -3.66 18.09 -1.05
C ALA A 432 -3.74 19.63 -0.95
N ALA A 433 -3.67 20.33 -2.09
CA ALA A 433 -3.78 21.79 -2.13
C ALA A 433 -5.13 22.34 -1.59
N SER A 434 -6.16 21.49 -1.51
CA SER A 434 -7.50 21.86 -1.02
C SER A 434 -7.75 21.54 0.45
N GLU A 435 -6.78 20.93 1.15
CA GLU A 435 -7.04 20.29 2.45
C GLU A 435 -6.08 20.67 3.59
N VAL A 436 -5.17 21.65 3.40
CA VAL A 436 -4.21 22.02 4.46
C VAL A 436 -4.97 22.64 5.64
N PRO A 437 -5.16 21.91 6.77
CA PRO A 437 -5.75 22.51 7.96
C PRO A 437 -4.71 23.42 8.62
N SER A 438 -5.11 24.62 8.98
CA SER A 438 -4.32 25.48 9.82
C SER A 438 -4.29 24.94 11.25
N CYS A 439 -3.32 24.12 11.58
CA CYS A 439 -2.98 23.94 12.99
C CYS A 439 -2.22 25.20 13.46
N PRO A 440 -2.63 25.85 14.55
CA PRO A 440 -1.84 26.93 15.13
C PRO A 440 -0.45 26.41 15.47
N ALA A 441 0.56 27.25 15.19
CA ALA A 441 1.97 26.95 15.43
C ALA A 441 2.26 26.73 16.93
#